data_099147fd441784cfcd385d378fa11eb7
#
_entry.id   099147fd441784cfcd385d378fa11eb7
#
_cell.length_a   1.000
_cell.length_b   1.000
_cell.length_c   1.000
_cell.angle_alpha   90.00
_cell.angle_beta   90.00
_cell.angle_gamma   90.00
#
_symmetry.space_group_name_H-M   'P 1'
#
loop_
_entity.id
_entity.type
_entity.pdbx_description
1 polymer ?
#
loop_
_entity_poly.entity_id
_entity_poly.type
_entity_poly.pdbx_seq_one_letter_code
_entity_poly.pdbx_strand_id
1 'polypeptide(L)'
;MITRIKILFLAALLLATSVTFFPSCGRGPAPTVDSVYDRIVYLVETAEEVNTVLFGAGLPTYPRGDAEDNLLHRYYGVNDDGFAYVTRYAAFNSIEDMKEAAAHVYSREYCESVLEAVFTGYRDKDTSASLPARYREDEKALWQNGYVDSLVSGVRSYDFAAMKIVKGSHSRYIKVEIPSRTDDKPDEWVTVRLSLVLEDGQWFLDSPSC
;
A
#
# COMPACT_ATOMS: atom_id res chain seq x y z
N MET A 1 22.70 -48.34 -36.70
CA MET A 1 23.27 -48.35 -35.31
C MET A 1 23.66 -46.98 -34.78
N ILE A 2 23.90 -45.99 -35.64
CA ILE A 2 24.38 -44.66 -35.27
C ILE A 2 23.27 -43.73 -34.72
N THR A 3 22.00 -43.99 -35.10
CA THR A 3 20.84 -43.10 -34.71
C THR A 3 20.42 -43.29 -33.26
N ARG A 4 20.60 -44.45 -32.69
CA ARG A 4 20.21 -44.76 -31.29
C ARG A 4 21.18 -44.19 -30.24
N ILE A 5 22.44 -43.98 -30.63
CA ILE A 5 23.47 -43.42 -29.74
C ILE A 5 23.27 -41.92 -29.57
N LYS A 6 22.81 -41.20 -30.63
CA LYS A 6 22.54 -39.75 -30.58
C LYS A 6 21.35 -39.40 -29.67
N ILE A 7 20.35 -40.27 -29.60
CA ILE A 7 19.17 -40.05 -28.74
C ILE A 7 19.52 -40.26 -27.27
N LEU A 8 20.39 -41.17 -26.95
CA LEU A 8 20.85 -41.43 -25.58
C LEU A 8 21.76 -40.29 -25.06
N PHE A 9 22.57 -39.65 -25.93
CA PHE A 9 23.38 -38.48 -25.55
C PHE A 9 22.53 -37.23 -25.33
N LEU A 10 21.47 -37.04 -26.11
CA LEU A 10 20.53 -35.91 -25.93
C LEU A 10 19.68 -36.04 -24.67
N ALA A 11 19.28 -37.26 -24.31
CA ALA A 11 18.55 -37.53 -23.07
C ALA A 11 19.42 -37.37 -21.80
N ALA A 12 20.72 -37.70 -21.90
CA ALA A 12 21.69 -37.50 -20.82
C ALA A 12 22.03 -36.03 -20.61
N LEU A 13 22.03 -35.22 -21.68
CA LEU A 13 22.30 -33.76 -21.59
C LEU A 13 21.10 -33.01 -21.01
N LEU A 14 19.87 -33.47 -21.21
CA LEU A 14 18.65 -32.89 -20.63
C LEU A 14 18.45 -33.24 -19.14
N LEU A 15 19.03 -34.31 -18.67
CA LEU A 15 19.00 -34.74 -17.27
C LEU A 15 20.04 -34.04 -16.39
N ALA A 16 21.07 -33.43 -16.99
CA ALA A 16 22.14 -32.75 -16.25
C ALA A 16 21.84 -31.26 -15.95
N THR A 17 20.76 -30.69 -16.48
CA THR A 17 20.39 -29.28 -16.26
C THR A 17 19.25 -29.06 -15.27
N SER A 18 18.73 -30.11 -14.66
CA SER A 18 17.87 -29.98 -13.48
C SER A 18 18.74 -29.79 -12.23
N VAL A 19 19.57 -28.77 -12.20
CA VAL A 19 20.00 -28.17 -10.94
C VAL A 19 18.74 -27.59 -10.33
N THR A 20 18.05 -28.39 -9.53
CA THR A 20 17.06 -27.90 -8.60
C THR A 20 17.80 -26.92 -7.69
N PHE A 21 17.70 -25.65 -8.01
CA PHE A 21 17.91 -24.61 -7.02
C PHE A 21 16.82 -24.86 -5.96
N PHE A 22 17.14 -25.71 -4.97
CA PHE A 22 16.47 -25.62 -3.69
C PHE A 22 16.81 -24.20 -3.20
N PRO A 23 15.82 -23.31 -3.05
CA PRO A 23 16.10 -22.06 -2.40
C PRO A 23 16.59 -22.45 -1.00
N SER A 24 17.90 -22.27 -0.80
CA SER A 24 18.50 -22.33 0.53
C SER A 24 17.62 -21.46 1.40
N CYS A 25 17.01 -22.03 2.44
CA CYS A 25 16.24 -21.33 3.46
C CYS A 25 17.14 -20.41 4.30
N GLY A 26 18.31 -20.04 3.81
CA GLY A 26 19.27 -19.13 4.40
C GLY A 26 18.90 -17.67 4.08
N ARG A 27 18.87 -16.86 5.12
CA ARG A 27 18.82 -15.41 4.97
C ARG A 27 20.08 -14.93 4.26
N GLY A 28 20.00 -14.72 2.93
CA GLY A 28 21.08 -14.13 2.14
C GLY A 28 21.40 -12.70 2.60
N PRO A 29 22.50 -12.11 2.14
CA PRO A 29 22.87 -10.73 2.47
C PRO A 29 21.76 -9.77 2.04
N ALA A 30 21.65 -8.65 2.75
CA ALA A 30 20.77 -7.55 2.36
C ALA A 30 21.22 -6.97 1.00
N PRO A 31 20.29 -6.47 0.17
CA PRO A 31 20.63 -5.73 -1.04
C PRO A 31 21.37 -4.44 -0.67
N THR A 32 22.07 -3.86 -1.64
CA THR A 32 22.63 -2.50 -1.49
C THR A 32 21.53 -1.46 -1.71
N VAL A 33 21.72 -0.24 -1.17
CA VAL A 33 20.79 0.88 -1.39
C VAL A 33 20.60 1.09 -2.90
N ASP A 34 21.66 1.17 -3.67
CA ASP A 34 21.60 1.42 -5.12
C ASP A 34 20.75 0.40 -5.88
N SER A 35 20.77 -0.88 -5.44
CA SER A 35 20.03 -1.94 -6.11
C SER A 35 18.51 -1.90 -5.88
N VAL A 36 18.04 -1.14 -4.91
CA VAL A 36 16.62 -1.02 -4.52
C VAL A 36 16.12 0.42 -4.51
N TYR A 37 17.00 1.38 -4.81
CA TYR A 37 16.74 2.81 -4.69
C TYR A 37 15.47 3.25 -5.44
N ASP A 38 15.45 3.04 -6.75
CA ASP A 38 14.32 3.47 -7.59
C ASP A 38 12.99 2.84 -7.16
N ARG A 39 13.05 1.57 -6.73
CA ARG A 39 11.86 0.88 -6.24
C ARG A 39 11.36 1.46 -4.92
N ILE A 40 12.26 1.81 -3.99
CA ILE A 40 11.86 2.42 -2.70
C ILE A 40 11.28 3.81 -2.94
N VAL A 41 11.90 4.64 -3.78
CA VAL A 41 11.38 5.96 -4.15
C VAL A 41 9.95 5.83 -4.71
N TYR A 42 9.76 4.96 -5.71
CA TYR A 42 8.46 4.70 -6.29
C TYR A 42 7.41 4.28 -5.25
N LEU A 43 7.78 3.34 -4.36
CA LEU A 43 6.85 2.84 -3.34
C LEU A 43 6.45 3.92 -2.34
N VAL A 44 7.41 4.74 -1.90
CA VAL A 44 7.14 5.81 -0.92
C VAL A 44 6.28 6.90 -1.52
N GLU A 45 6.58 7.36 -2.74
CA GLU A 45 5.81 8.39 -3.43
C GLU A 45 4.38 7.91 -3.74
N THR A 46 4.23 6.68 -4.24
CA THR A 46 2.91 6.10 -4.51
C THR A 46 2.13 5.84 -3.22
N ALA A 47 2.82 5.43 -2.14
CA ALA A 47 2.20 5.25 -0.84
C ALA A 47 1.58 6.54 -0.29
N GLU A 48 2.19 7.71 -0.53
CA GLU A 48 1.62 8.99 -0.09
C GLU A 48 0.28 9.29 -0.75
N GLU A 49 0.16 9.01 -2.05
CA GLU A 49 -1.11 9.17 -2.77
C GLU A 49 -2.19 8.24 -2.20
N VAL A 50 -1.86 6.96 -2.03
CA VAL A 50 -2.76 5.95 -1.45
C VAL A 50 -3.14 6.32 -0.01
N ASN A 51 -2.17 6.72 0.81
CA ASN A 51 -2.41 7.09 2.21
C ASN A 51 -3.25 8.36 2.35
N THR A 52 -3.10 9.32 1.45
CA THR A 52 -3.95 10.52 1.41
C THR A 52 -5.42 10.13 1.28
N VAL A 53 -5.72 9.13 0.47
CA VAL A 53 -7.08 8.61 0.31
C VAL A 53 -7.48 7.77 1.52
N LEU A 54 -6.68 6.77 1.90
CA LEU A 54 -7.08 5.79 2.92
C LEU A 54 -7.06 6.36 4.34
N PHE A 55 -6.15 7.28 4.67
CA PHE A 55 -5.91 7.77 6.03
C PHE A 55 -5.86 9.30 6.14
N GLY A 56 -5.70 10.02 5.03
CA GLY A 56 -5.58 11.47 4.96
C GLY A 56 -6.90 12.19 4.69
N ALA A 57 -6.88 13.15 3.77
CA ALA A 57 -8.05 13.95 3.41
C ALA A 57 -9.19 13.15 2.79
N GLY A 58 -8.88 11.98 2.22
CA GLY A 58 -9.86 11.11 1.55
C GLY A 58 -10.14 11.54 0.11
N LEU A 59 -11.24 11.04 -0.42
CA LEU A 59 -11.72 11.38 -1.75
C LEU A 59 -12.60 12.62 -1.73
N PRO A 60 -12.68 13.38 -2.83
CA PRO A 60 -13.61 14.48 -2.94
C PRO A 60 -15.04 13.97 -2.88
N THR A 61 -15.84 14.57 -2.01
CA THR A 61 -17.26 14.23 -1.85
C THR A 61 -18.13 15.40 -2.31
N TYR A 62 -19.36 15.11 -2.69
CA TYR A 62 -20.35 16.16 -2.89
C TYR A 62 -20.65 16.82 -1.54
N PRO A 63 -20.68 18.18 -1.49
CA PRO A 63 -20.94 18.88 -0.25
C PRO A 63 -22.31 18.49 0.30
N ARG A 64 -22.38 18.35 1.62
CA ARG A 64 -23.65 18.29 2.36
C ARG A 64 -24.27 19.69 2.28
N GLY A 65 -25.00 19.97 1.23
CA GLY A 65 -25.73 21.23 1.06
C GLY A 65 -27.22 20.99 1.23
N ASP A 66 -27.96 22.06 1.47
CA ASP A 66 -29.41 22.02 1.53
C ASP A 66 -29.96 21.25 0.33
N ALA A 67 -30.71 20.21 0.63
CA ALA A 67 -31.18 19.18 -0.31
C ALA A 67 -32.03 19.73 -1.47
N GLU A 68 -32.36 21.01 -1.46
CA GLU A 68 -33.23 21.62 -2.46
C GLU A 68 -32.50 21.91 -3.78
N ASP A 69 -31.20 22.22 -3.76
CA ASP A 69 -30.46 22.61 -4.97
C ASP A 69 -29.59 21.50 -5.60
N ASN A 70 -29.42 20.36 -4.93
CA ASN A 70 -28.54 19.31 -5.42
C ASN A 70 -29.34 18.07 -5.88
N LEU A 71 -29.56 17.94 -7.20
CA LEU A 71 -30.23 16.80 -7.80
C LEU A 71 -29.60 15.45 -7.42
N LEU A 72 -28.31 15.43 -7.11
CA LEU A 72 -27.58 14.24 -6.66
C LEU A 72 -27.93 13.87 -5.23
N HIS A 73 -28.10 14.84 -4.33
CA HIS A 73 -28.59 14.58 -2.97
C HIS A 73 -30.03 14.06 -2.98
N ARG A 74 -30.87 14.53 -3.90
CA ARG A 74 -32.21 13.97 -4.10
C ARG A 74 -32.22 12.53 -4.58
N TYR A 75 -31.21 12.17 -5.41
CA TYR A 75 -31.18 10.86 -6.05
C TYR A 75 -30.48 9.81 -5.17
N TYR A 76 -29.39 10.20 -4.47
CA TYR A 76 -28.59 9.28 -3.68
C TYR A 76 -28.86 9.33 -2.19
N GLY A 77 -29.56 10.38 -1.72
CA GLY A 77 -29.87 10.58 -0.30
C GLY A 77 -28.65 10.98 0.53
N VAL A 78 -28.85 11.80 1.53
CA VAL A 78 -27.88 11.96 2.63
C VAL A 78 -28.19 10.86 3.61
N ASN A 79 -27.27 9.93 3.81
CA ASN A 79 -27.44 8.95 4.85
C ASN A 79 -27.23 9.63 6.21
N ASP A 80 -28.18 9.45 7.15
CA ASP A 80 -28.12 9.95 8.51
C ASP A 80 -26.91 9.43 9.31
N ASP A 81 -26.20 8.43 8.76
CA ASP A 81 -25.06 7.76 9.37
C ASP A 81 -23.69 8.41 9.08
N GLY A 82 -23.68 9.61 8.50
CA GLY A 82 -22.46 10.39 8.32
C GLY A 82 -21.70 10.18 7.04
N PHE A 83 -22.15 9.31 6.15
CA PHE A 83 -21.49 9.08 4.86
C PHE A 83 -21.90 10.12 3.82
N ALA A 84 -20.91 10.59 3.06
CA ALA A 84 -21.08 11.48 1.92
C ALA A 84 -20.74 10.74 0.62
N TYR A 85 -21.48 11.06 -0.44
CA TYR A 85 -21.25 10.49 -1.77
C TYR A 85 -19.94 10.99 -2.36
N VAL A 86 -19.08 10.06 -2.80
CA VAL A 86 -17.83 10.36 -3.48
C VAL A 86 -18.14 10.87 -4.89
N THR A 87 -17.45 11.93 -5.32
CA THR A 87 -17.69 12.50 -6.65
C THR A 87 -17.22 11.54 -7.76
N ARG A 88 -17.92 11.56 -8.89
CA ARG A 88 -17.54 10.76 -10.07
C ARG A 88 -16.17 11.12 -10.69
N TYR A 89 -15.59 12.23 -10.26
CA TYR A 89 -14.26 12.70 -10.70
C TYR A 89 -13.17 12.38 -9.68
N ALA A 90 -13.49 11.60 -8.63
CA ALA A 90 -12.52 11.12 -7.67
C ALA A 90 -11.50 10.18 -8.34
N ALA A 91 -10.32 10.07 -7.73
CA ALA A 91 -9.26 9.18 -8.21
C ALA A 91 -9.68 7.70 -8.21
N PHE A 92 -10.58 7.32 -7.29
CA PHE A 92 -11.15 5.99 -7.19
C PHE A 92 -12.68 6.07 -7.16
N ASN A 93 -13.33 5.10 -7.80
CA ASN A 93 -14.78 5.03 -7.86
C ASN A 93 -15.35 3.75 -7.23
N SER A 94 -14.49 2.86 -6.76
CA SER A 94 -14.86 1.63 -6.06
C SER A 94 -13.86 1.30 -4.94
N ILE A 95 -14.29 0.45 -4.01
CA ILE A 95 -13.40 -0.13 -2.98
C ILE A 95 -12.35 -1.03 -3.64
N GLU A 96 -12.70 -1.73 -4.70
CA GLU A 96 -11.77 -2.61 -5.41
C GLU A 96 -10.62 -1.83 -6.05
N ASP A 97 -10.90 -0.67 -6.70
CA ASP A 97 -9.84 0.20 -7.25
C ASP A 97 -8.85 0.65 -6.17
N MET A 98 -9.35 0.99 -4.97
CA MET A 98 -8.50 1.38 -3.84
C MET A 98 -7.65 0.21 -3.32
N LYS A 99 -8.22 -0.99 -3.26
CA LYS A 99 -7.48 -2.21 -2.87
C LYS A 99 -6.41 -2.57 -3.88
N GLU A 100 -6.72 -2.47 -5.16
CA GLU A 100 -5.76 -2.70 -6.24
C GLU A 100 -4.60 -1.71 -6.16
N ALA A 101 -4.88 -0.41 -6.00
CA ALA A 101 -3.85 0.60 -5.84
C ALA A 101 -2.95 0.33 -4.63
N ALA A 102 -3.52 -0.05 -3.50
CA ALA A 102 -2.74 -0.38 -2.32
C ALA A 102 -1.90 -1.66 -2.50
N ALA A 103 -2.39 -2.66 -3.21
CA ALA A 103 -1.66 -3.90 -3.51
C ALA A 103 -0.43 -3.69 -4.42
N HIS A 104 -0.36 -2.58 -5.15
CA HIS A 104 0.85 -2.19 -5.91
C HIS A 104 1.97 -1.63 -5.02
N VAL A 105 1.64 -1.21 -3.82
CA VAL A 105 2.54 -0.52 -2.89
C VAL A 105 2.87 -1.36 -1.68
N TYR A 106 1.87 -1.95 -1.05
CA TYR A 106 1.98 -2.65 0.21
C TYR A 106 2.06 -4.17 0.04
N SER A 107 2.72 -4.83 0.99
CA SER A 107 2.74 -6.29 1.08
C SER A 107 1.33 -6.86 1.23
N ARG A 108 1.16 -8.11 0.86
CA ARG A 108 -0.13 -8.81 1.01
C ARG A 108 -0.58 -8.82 2.47
N GLU A 109 0.33 -9.14 3.40
CA GLU A 109 0.03 -9.18 4.83
C GLU A 109 -0.39 -7.80 5.35
N TYR A 110 0.30 -6.73 4.93
CA TYR A 110 -0.04 -5.37 5.31
C TYR A 110 -1.40 -4.93 4.72
N CYS A 111 -1.67 -5.26 3.46
CA CYS A 111 -2.97 -5.00 2.83
C CYS A 111 -4.12 -5.67 3.59
N GLU A 112 -3.99 -6.95 3.91
CA GLU A 112 -5.02 -7.71 4.63
C GLU A 112 -5.29 -7.14 6.03
N SER A 113 -4.26 -6.65 6.73
CA SER A 113 -4.40 -6.12 8.09
C SER A 113 -4.90 -4.68 8.14
N VAL A 114 -4.40 -3.81 7.25
CA VAL A 114 -4.67 -2.37 7.30
C VAL A 114 -5.90 -2.00 6.48
N LEU A 115 -6.04 -2.56 5.28
CA LEU A 115 -7.15 -2.24 4.40
C LEU A 115 -8.48 -2.77 4.93
N GLU A 116 -8.47 -3.91 5.58
CA GLU A 116 -9.68 -4.44 6.22
C GLU A 116 -10.27 -3.39 7.17
N ALA A 117 -9.44 -2.76 7.99
CA ALA A 117 -9.89 -1.74 8.94
C ALA A 117 -10.47 -0.48 8.26
N VAL A 118 -9.97 -0.08 7.09
CA VAL A 118 -10.48 1.08 6.35
C VAL A 118 -11.90 0.84 5.83
N PHE A 119 -12.20 -0.38 5.39
CA PHE A 119 -13.46 -0.73 4.73
C PHE A 119 -14.48 -1.40 5.67
N THR A 120 -14.04 -2.05 6.75
CA THR A 120 -14.92 -2.72 7.71
C THR A 120 -15.03 -2.01 9.05
N GLY A 121 -14.13 -1.05 9.30
CA GLY A 121 -13.92 -0.46 10.60
C GLY A 121 -13.07 -1.37 11.49
N TYR A 122 -12.64 -0.81 12.61
CA TYR A 122 -11.86 -1.52 13.62
C TYR A 122 -12.57 -1.48 14.97
N ARG A 123 -12.61 -2.60 15.64
CA ARG A 123 -13.09 -2.70 17.02
C ARG A 123 -12.01 -3.34 17.87
N ASP A 124 -11.49 -2.57 18.81
CA ASP A 124 -10.60 -3.09 19.84
C ASP A 124 -11.37 -3.97 20.82
N LYS A 125 -10.88 -5.19 21.04
CA LYS A 125 -11.55 -6.18 21.90
C LYS A 125 -11.38 -5.88 23.38
N ASP A 126 -10.30 -5.19 23.75
CA ASP A 126 -9.92 -4.96 25.13
C ASP A 126 -10.43 -3.62 25.66
N THR A 127 -10.47 -2.59 24.83
CA THR A 127 -10.82 -1.22 25.23
C THR A 127 -12.24 -0.80 24.84
N SER A 128 -12.96 -1.59 24.06
CA SER A 128 -14.25 -1.22 23.45
C SER A 128 -14.15 -0.02 22.49
N ALA A 129 -12.96 0.48 22.21
CA ALA A 129 -12.74 1.49 21.20
C ALA A 129 -13.14 0.96 19.83
N SER A 130 -13.82 1.76 19.05
CA SER A 130 -14.20 1.41 17.68
C SER A 130 -13.97 2.58 16.75
N LEU A 131 -13.38 2.28 15.59
CA LEU A 131 -13.31 3.21 14.47
C LEU A 131 -14.29 2.71 13.41
N PRO A 132 -15.24 3.53 12.96
CA PRO A 132 -16.13 3.14 11.88
C PRO A 132 -15.36 2.97 10.56
N ALA A 133 -15.92 2.21 9.62
CA ALA A 133 -15.40 2.14 8.27
C ALA A 133 -15.28 3.54 7.67
N ARG A 134 -14.17 3.78 6.95
CA ARG A 134 -13.97 5.05 6.25
C ARG A 134 -14.72 5.08 4.93
N TYR A 135 -14.76 3.96 4.23
CA TYR A 135 -15.46 3.81 2.97
C TYR A 135 -16.46 2.68 3.03
N ARG A 136 -17.51 2.82 2.27
CA ARG A 136 -18.45 1.75 1.95
C ARG A 136 -18.90 1.90 0.51
N GLU A 137 -19.35 0.82 -0.07
CA GLU A 137 -19.87 0.78 -1.44
C GLU A 137 -21.21 0.05 -1.44
N ASP A 138 -22.13 0.55 -2.24
CA ASP A 138 -23.40 -0.12 -2.54
C ASP A 138 -23.63 -0.14 -4.06
N GLU A 139 -24.75 -0.67 -4.51
CA GLU A 139 -25.10 -0.79 -5.93
C GLU A 139 -25.12 0.56 -6.68
N LYS A 140 -25.14 1.68 -5.97
CA LYS A 140 -25.32 3.02 -6.53
C LYS A 140 -24.02 3.83 -6.51
N ALA A 141 -23.17 3.64 -5.49
CA ALA A 141 -22.10 4.60 -5.24
C ALA A 141 -21.05 4.13 -4.24
N LEU A 142 -19.91 4.81 -4.31
CA LEU A 142 -18.89 4.82 -3.27
C LEU A 142 -19.20 5.96 -2.29
N TRP A 143 -19.11 5.67 -1.00
CA TRP A 143 -19.41 6.58 0.10
C TRP A 143 -18.21 6.73 1.01
N GLN A 144 -17.94 7.94 1.46
CA GLN A 144 -16.91 8.26 2.44
C GLN A 144 -17.53 8.75 3.74
N ASN A 145 -17.07 8.24 4.86
CA ASN A 145 -17.46 8.67 6.19
C ASN A 145 -16.83 10.03 6.51
N GLY A 146 -17.65 11.04 6.69
CA GLY A 146 -17.20 12.39 7.00
C GLY A 146 -16.85 12.62 8.49
N TYR A 147 -17.07 11.62 9.36
CA TYR A 147 -16.69 11.69 10.78
C TYR A 147 -15.35 11.02 11.09
N VAL A 148 -14.75 10.36 10.11
CA VAL A 148 -13.41 9.81 10.28
C VAL A 148 -12.38 10.90 10.01
N ASP A 149 -11.75 11.37 11.07
CA ASP A 149 -10.71 12.38 10.98
C ASP A 149 -9.51 11.88 10.16
N SER A 150 -8.82 12.82 9.53
CA SER A 150 -7.54 12.54 8.88
C SER A 150 -6.53 12.10 9.93
N LEU A 151 -5.93 10.93 9.73
CA LEU A 151 -4.82 10.43 10.56
C LEU A 151 -3.46 10.95 10.06
N VAL A 152 -3.43 11.53 8.86
CA VAL A 152 -2.25 12.09 8.22
C VAL A 152 -2.44 13.58 8.04
N SER A 153 -1.54 14.37 8.61
CA SER A 153 -1.52 15.82 8.47
C SER A 153 -0.23 16.27 7.78
N GLY A 154 -0.37 17.21 6.85
CA GLY A 154 0.76 17.77 6.10
C GLY A 154 1.26 16.86 4.97
N VAL A 155 1.98 17.46 4.04
CA VAL A 155 2.69 16.76 2.96
C VAL A 155 4.12 16.48 3.44
N ARG A 156 4.56 15.25 3.30
CA ARG A 156 5.90 14.83 3.72
C ARG A 156 6.89 14.89 2.56
N SER A 157 8.06 15.46 2.80
CA SER A 157 9.19 15.46 1.87
C SER A 157 10.29 14.55 2.40
N TYR A 158 10.89 13.73 1.56
CA TYR A 158 11.91 12.76 1.90
C TYR A 158 13.26 13.11 1.30
N ASP A 159 14.34 12.97 2.08
CA ASP A 159 15.70 13.02 1.56
C ASP A 159 16.17 11.60 1.18
N PHE A 160 15.78 11.17 -0.01
CA PHE A 160 16.16 9.85 -0.51
C PHE A 160 17.68 9.70 -0.72
N ALA A 161 18.41 10.80 -0.93
CA ALA A 161 19.86 10.74 -1.07
C ALA A 161 20.57 10.31 0.23
N ALA A 162 19.93 10.57 1.38
CA ALA A 162 20.42 10.16 2.69
C ALA A 162 19.84 8.83 3.19
N MET A 163 19.09 8.10 2.33
CA MET A 163 18.49 6.81 2.66
C MET A 163 19.54 5.77 3.03
N LYS A 164 19.22 4.92 4.02
CA LYS A 164 20.11 3.86 4.51
C LYS A 164 19.33 2.57 4.76
N ILE A 165 19.92 1.44 4.32
CA ILE A 165 19.48 0.11 4.77
C ILE A 165 20.15 -0.18 6.10
N VAL A 166 19.35 -0.53 7.12
CA VAL A 166 19.84 -0.67 8.48
C VAL A 166 19.96 -2.13 8.93
N LYS A 167 20.61 -2.33 10.07
CA LYS A 167 20.86 -3.64 10.67
C LYS A 167 19.57 -4.45 10.84
N GLY A 168 19.65 -5.75 10.57
CA GLY A 168 18.52 -6.68 10.62
C GLY A 168 17.89 -6.93 9.26
N SER A 169 18.36 -6.25 8.21
CA SER A 169 17.98 -6.49 6.83
C SER A 169 18.63 -7.77 6.27
N HIS A 170 17.95 -8.40 5.32
CA HIS A 170 18.44 -9.57 4.59
C HIS A 170 17.81 -9.64 3.20
N SER A 171 18.11 -10.65 2.41
CA SER A 171 17.71 -10.76 1.00
C SER A 171 16.20 -10.73 0.72
N ARG A 172 15.35 -10.92 1.69
CA ARG A 172 13.88 -10.94 1.54
C ARG A 172 13.14 -9.96 2.43
N TYR A 173 13.87 -9.22 3.28
CA TYR A 173 13.32 -8.25 4.20
C TYR A 173 14.34 -7.17 4.46
N ILE A 174 13.99 -5.93 4.23
CA ILE A 174 14.85 -4.79 4.50
C ILE A 174 14.15 -3.78 5.41
N LYS A 175 14.96 -3.14 6.24
CA LYS A 175 14.58 -1.95 6.99
C LYS A 175 15.34 -0.77 6.43
N VAL A 176 14.62 0.30 6.19
CA VAL A 176 15.18 1.52 5.60
C VAL A 176 14.92 2.69 6.52
N GLU A 177 15.91 3.54 6.67
CA GLU A 177 15.78 4.84 7.34
C GLU A 177 15.93 5.94 6.30
N ILE A 178 14.97 6.88 6.25
CA ILE A 178 14.94 8.01 5.34
C ILE A 178 14.67 9.27 6.14
N PRO A 179 15.55 10.28 6.12
CA PRO A 179 15.25 11.58 6.69
C PRO A 179 14.05 12.21 5.97
N SER A 180 13.16 12.81 6.71
CA SER A 180 11.96 13.44 6.15
C SER A 180 11.52 14.62 7.00
N ARG A 181 10.69 15.47 6.44
CA ARG A 181 10.03 16.60 7.12
C ARG A 181 8.64 16.81 6.54
N THR A 182 7.77 17.42 7.30
CA THR A 182 6.44 17.83 6.85
C THR A 182 6.40 19.32 6.52
N ASP A 183 5.48 19.74 5.65
CA ASP A 183 5.33 21.13 5.21
C ASP A 183 4.88 22.08 6.33
N ASP A 184 4.18 21.56 7.33
CA ASP A 184 3.79 22.28 8.55
C ASP A 184 4.98 22.50 9.51
N LYS A 185 6.07 21.69 9.36
CA LYS A 185 7.29 21.76 10.17
C LYS A 185 8.55 21.66 9.31
N PRO A 186 8.80 22.65 8.44
CA PRO A 186 9.85 22.55 7.42
C PRO A 186 11.28 22.48 7.98
N ASP A 187 11.50 22.93 9.20
CA ASP A 187 12.82 22.92 9.85
C ASP A 187 13.06 21.68 10.73
N GLU A 188 12.03 20.86 10.96
CA GLU A 188 12.09 19.68 11.83
C GLU A 188 12.30 18.39 10.98
N TRP A 189 13.55 17.95 10.91
CA TRP A 189 13.86 16.68 10.27
C TRP A 189 13.66 15.52 11.22
N VAL A 190 12.92 14.53 10.77
CA VAL A 190 12.69 13.26 11.47
C VAL A 190 13.14 12.09 10.59
N THR A 191 13.50 10.97 11.20
CA THR A 191 13.84 9.76 10.46
C THR A 191 12.63 8.84 10.40
N VAL A 192 12.11 8.64 9.20
CA VAL A 192 11.09 7.62 8.93
C VAL A 192 11.76 6.28 8.79
N ARG A 193 11.18 5.26 9.42
CA ARG A 193 11.62 3.86 9.33
C ARG A 193 10.59 3.05 8.59
N LEU A 194 11.02 2.47 7.49
CA LEU A 194 10.18 1.63 6.63
C LEU A 194 10.67 0.19 6.69
N SER A 195 9.72 -0.73 6.66
CA SER A 195 9.99 -2.15 6.44
C SER A 195 9.51 -2.53 5.04
N LEU A 196 10.31 -3.31 4.33
CA LEU A 196 9.94 -3.83 3.02
C LEU A 196 10.18 -5.33 2.98
N VAL A 197 9.30 -6.03 2.30
CA VAL A 197 9.40 -7.47 2.02
C VAL A 197 9.51 -7.73 0.54
N LEU A 198 10.19 -8.82 0.19
CA LEU A 198 10.30 -9.31 -1.18
C LEU A 198 9.24 -10.38 -1.41
N GLU A 199 8.23 -10.08 -2.21
CA GLU A 199 7.17 -10.98 -2.66
C GLU A 199 7.24 -11.12 -4.18
N ASP A 200 7.22 -12.34 -4.70
CA ASP A 200 7.22 -12.64 -6.13
C ASP A 200 8.30 -11.91 -6.95
N GLY A 201 9.47 -11.66 -6.32
CA GLY A 201 10.61 -10.98 -6.94
C GLY A 201 10.53 -9.44 -6.93
N GLN A 202 9.55 -8.85 -6.29
CA GLN A 202 9.38 -7.40 -6.13
C GLN A 202 9.33 -6.99 -4.66
N TRP A 203 9.83 -5.78 -4.36
CA TRP A 203 9.75 -5.20 -3.03
C TRP A 203 8.42 -4.46 -2.83
N PHE A 204 7.84 -4.65 -1.65
CA PHE A 204 6.62 -3.98 -1.19
C PHE A 204 6.83 -3.41 0.20
N LEU A 205 6.14 -2.32 0.53
CA LEU A 205 6.11 -1.78 1.88
C LEU A 205 5.36 -2.73 2.82
N ASP A 206 5.93 -2.95 3.99
CA ASP A 206 5.39 -3.80 5.07
C ASP A 206 5.25 -3.01 6.38
N SER A 207 5.10 -1.72 6.26
CA SER A 207 4.88 -0.78 7.34
C SER A 207 4.23 0.50 6.79
N PRO A 208 3.60 1.33 7.66
CA PRO A 208 3.15 2.64 7.25
C PRO A 208 4.33 3.49 6.75
N SER A 209 4.06 4.36 5.78
CA SER A 209 5.03 5.33 5.24
C SER A 209 4.77 6.76 5.72
N CYS A 210 3.79 6.98 6.60
CA CYS A 210 3.39 8.28 7.14
C CYS A 210 3.63 8.37 8.65
#